data_e4f583085ff5585ec5a73da6e0eb48f8
#
_entry.id   e4f583085ff5585ec5a73da6e0eb48f8
#
_cell.length_a   1.000
_cell.length_b   1.000
_cell.length_c   1.000
_cell.angle_alpha   90.00
_cell.angle_beta   90.00
_cell.angle_gamma   90.00
#
_symmetry.space_group_name_H-M   'P 1'
#
loop_
_entity.id
_entity.type
_entity.pdbx_description
1 polymer ?
#
loop_
_entity_poly.entity_id
_entity_poly.type
_entity_poly.pdbx_seq_one_letter_code
_entity_poly.pdbx_strand_id
1 'polypeptide(L)'
;MKKTVKILWILVAIVAFVLVLFHVGGVGVQTWNIVAGEWSPAVDWSQFGALKATIVALRAVSILALLGMLVAFVRNIRKGGRGLFVRGNVRLLWWAILPSAVYSFCNTNLVIISGVRHWAISTGDVLVVLALVCVALIYRRGVEMAEDGELTI
;
A
#
# COMPACT_ATOMS: atom_id res chain seq x y z
N MET A 1 -14.13 23.61 11.46
CA MET A 1 -12.84 23.39 10.75
C MET A 1 -12.65 24.51 9.74
N LYS A 2 -11.55 25.28 9.79
CA LYS A 2 -11.30 26.43 8.92
C LYS A 2 -11.29 25.98 7.44
N LYS A 3 -11.88 26.78 6.55
CA LYS A 3 -12.02 26.50 5.10
C LYS A 3 -10.71 26.07 4.43
N THR A 4 -9.60 26.66 4.88
CA THR A 4 -8.23 26.36 4.45
C THR A 4 -7.80 24.91 4.74
N VAL A 5 -8.19 24.35 5.90
CA VAL A 5 -7.87 22.95 6.28
C VAL A 5 -8.62 21.97 5.38
N LYS A 6 -9.87 22.26 5.01
CA LYS A 6 -10.63 21.42 4.05
C LYS A 6 -9.96 21.40 2.68
N ILE A 7 -9.52 22.56 2.18
CA ILE A 7 -8.86 22.68 0.88
C ILE A 7 -7.54 21.89 0.90
N LEU A 8 -6.74 22.03 1.96
CA LEU A 8 -5.48 21.28 2.11
C LEU A 8 -5.71 19.77 2.07
N TRP A 9 -6.74 19.28 2.79
CA TRP A 9 -7.08 17.86 2.78
C TRP A 9 -7.54 17.34 1.42
N ILE A 10 -8.30 18.14 0.68
CA ILE A 10 -8.71 17.79 -0.69
C ILE A 10 -7.47 17.68 -1.59
N LEU A 11 -6.54 18.64 -1.50
CA LEU A 11 -5.28 18.60 -2.27
C LEU A 11 -4.44 17.37 -1.93
N VAL A 12 -4.25 17.07 -0.64
CA VAL A 12 -3.54 15.86 -0.20
C VAL A 12 -4.20 14.59 -0.73
N ALA A 13 -5.53 14.52 -0.68
CA ALA A 13 -6.26 13.36 -1.20
C ALA A 13 -6.11 13.22 -2.72
N ILE A 14 -6.14 14.32 -3.47
CA ILE A 14 -5.93 14.32 -4.92
C ILE A 14 -4.51 13.86 -5.25
N VAL A 15 -3.49 14.42 -4.59
CA VAL A 15 -2.09 14.02 -4.81
C VAL A 15 -1.88 12.54 -4.48
N ALA A 16 -2.40 12.08 -3.34
CA ALA A 16 -2.33 10.66 -2.97
C ALA A 16 -3.02 9.76 -4.01
N PHE A 17 -4.19 10.16 -4.50
CA PHE A 17 -4.93 9.42 -5.51
C PHE A 17 -4.15 9.34 -6.84
N VAL A 18 -3.58 10.46 -7.29
CA VAL A 18 -2.76 10.52 -8.51
C VAL A 18 -1.53 9.63 -8.37
N LEU A 19 -0.81 9.68 -7.23
CA LEU A 19 0.34 8.83 -6.96
C LEU A 19 -0.03 7.34 -6.98
N VAL A 20 -1.18 6.98 -6.40
CA VAL A 20 -1.70 5.60 -6.43
C VAL A 20 -2.01 5.17 -7.86
N LEU A 21 -2.67 6.03 -8.66
CA LEU A 21 -2.96 5.71 -10.08
C LEU A 21 -1.70 5.50 -10.90
N PHE A 22 -0.70 6.38 -10.75
CA PHE A 22 0.60 6.21 -11.42
C PHE A 22 1.28 4.91 -11.01
N HIS A 23 1.24 4.59 -9.71
CA HIS A 23 1.85 3.37 -9.20
C HIS A 23 1.14 2.11 -9.72
N VAL A 24 -0.19 2.08 -9.68
CA VAL A 24 -1.00 0.97 -10.21
C VAL A 24 -0.82 0.83 -11.71
N GLY A 25 -0.80 1.94 -12.46
CA GLY A 25 -0.52 1.94 -13.89
C GLY A 25 0.87 1.39 -14.21
N GLY A 26 1.91 1.85 -13.50
CA GLY A 26 3.27 1.35 -13.63
C GLY A 26 3.39 -0.15 -13.34
N VAL A 27 2.72 -0.63 -12.28
CA VAL A 27 2.65 -2.06 -11.95
C VAL A 27 1.94 -2.84 -13.05
N GLY A 28 0.85 -2.31 -13.59
CA GLY A 28 0.11 -2.94 -14.68
C GLY A 28 0.97 -3.11 -15.94
N VAL A 29 1.68 -2.05 -16.35
CA VAL A 29 2.60 -2.08 -17.50
C VAL A 29 3.74 -3.07 -17.25
N GLN A 30 4.38 -3.03 -16.08
CA GLN A 30 5.45 -3.99 -15.76
C GLN A 30 4.94 -5.43 -15.74
N THR A 31 3.75 -5.67 -15.17
CA THR A 31 3.14 -7.00 -15.15
C THR A 31 2.85 -7.47 -16.57
N TRP A 32 2.32 -6.60 -17.42
CA TRP A 32 2.06 -6.90 -18.83
C TRP A 32 3.35 -7.27 -19.56
N ASN A 33 4.39 -6.45 -19.46
CA ASN A 33 5.68 -6.71 -20.12
C ASN A 33 6.31 -8.03 -19.66
N ILE A 34 6.16 -8.37 -18.38
CA ILE A 34 6.59 -9.66 -17.84
C ILE A 34 5.80 -10.82 -18.44
N VAL A 35 4.48 -10.70 -18.52
CA VAL A 35 3.60 -11.75 -19.06
C VAL A 35 3.78 -11.89 -20.58
N ALA A 36 3.91 -10.78 -21.31
CA ALA A 36 4.13 -10.76 -22.76
C ALA A 36 5.54 -11.22 -23.18
N GLY A 37 6.46 -11.40 -22.22
CA GLY A 37 7.83 -11.84 -22.53
C GLY A 37 8.74 -10.76 -23.11
N GLU A 38 8.27 -9.51 -23.16
CA GLU A 38 8.99 -8.40 -23.79
C GLU A 38 10.18 -7.90 -22.94
N TRP A 39 10.24 -8.28 -21.66
CA TRP A 39 11.19 -7.67 -20.71
C TRP A 39 12.59 -8.29 -20.73
N SER A 40 12.78 -9.46 -21.28
CA SER A 40 14.12 -10.01 -21.56
C SER A 40 14.03 -11.23 -22.45
N PRO A 41 14.47 -11.13 -23.70
CA PRO A 41 14.52 -12.28 -24.61
C PRO A 41 15.59 -13.33 -24.23
N ALA A 42 16.47 -13.01 -23.26
CA ALA A 42 17.60 -13.88 -22.88
C ALA A 42 17.28 -14.86 -21.71
N VAL A 43 16.08 -14.80 -21.12
CA VAL A 43 15.72 -15.66 -19.98
C VAL A 43 14.82 -16.79 -20.46
N ASP A 44 15.26 -18.03 -20.22
CA ASP A 44 14.42 -19.21 -20.42
C ASP A 44 13.32 -19.24 -19.35
N TRP A 45 12.17 -18.72 -19.70
CA TRP A 45 11.01 -18.60 -18.84
C TRP A 45 10.38 -19.93 -18.45
N SER A 46 10.71 -21.03 -19.16
CA SER A 46 10.15 -22.36 -18.89
C SER A 46 10.57 -22.88 -17.52
N GLN A 47 11.75 -22.50 -17.03
CA GLN A 47 12.28 -22.96 -15.76
C GLN A 47 11.72 -22.21 -14.53
N PHE A 48 11.14 -21.02 -14.71
CA PHE A 48 10.67 -20.13 -13.62
C PHE A 48 9.18 -19.79 -13.70
N GLY A 49 8.41 -20.44 -14.58
CA GLY A 49 7.02 -20.06 -14.86
C GLY A 49 6.13 -19.99 -13.62
N ALA A 50 6.18 -21.00 -12.74
CA ALA A 50 5.37 -21.04 -11.54
C ALA A 50 5.80 -19.97 -10.50
N LEU A 51 7.11 -19.77 -10.31
CA LEU A 51 7.63 -18.77 -9.37
C LEU A 51 7.30 -17.35 -9.84
N LYS A 52 7.50 -17.08 -11.12
CA LYS A 52 7.13 -15.81 -11.74
C LYS A 52 5.65 -15.51 -11.56
N ALA A 53 4.79 -16.46 -11.92
CA ALA A 53 3.34 -16.31 -11.77
C ALA A 53 2.97 -16.04 -10.31
N THR A 54 3.59 -16.71 -9.34
CA THR A 54 3.34 -16.51 -7.91
C THR A 54 3.73 -15.10 -7.46
N ILE A 55 4.93 -14.61 -7.82
CA ILE A 55 5.38 -13.26 -7.43
C ILE A 55 4.46 -12.20 -8.03
N VAL A 56 4.11 -12.32 -9.31
CA VAL A 56 3.21 -11.39 -9.98
C VAL A 56 1.81 -11.42 -9.37
N ALA A 57 1.27 -12.61 -9.08
CA ALA A 57 -0.04 -12.78 -8.46
C ALA A 57 -0.06 -12.19 -7.04
N LEU A 58 0.92 -12.49 -6.20
CA LEU A 58 1.03 -11.94 -4.84
C LEU A 58 1.13 -10.41 -4.86
N ARG A 59 1.90 -9.85 -5.80
CA ARG A 59 2.01 -8.41 -5.99
C ARG A 59 0.67 -7.79 -6.36
N ALA A 60 -0.04 -8.37 -7.33
CA ALA A 60 -1.35 -7.88 -7.78
C ALA A 60 -2.39 -7.96 -6.65
N VAL A 61 -2.48 -9.09 -5.95
CA VAL A 61 -3.39 -9.27 -4.81
C VAL A 61 -3.09 -8.26 -3.69
N SER A 62 -1.81 -8.03 -3.39
CA SER A 62 -1.41 -7.06 -2.36
C SER A 62 -1.86 -5.63 -2.71
N ILE A 63 -1.72 -5.21 -3.97
CA ILE A 63 -2.19 -3.89 -4.42
C ILE A 63 -3.70 -3.78 -4.31
N LEU A 64 -4.44 -4.79 -4.79
CA LEU A 64 -5.90 -4.78 -4.70
C LEU A 64 -6.37 -4.73 -3.25
N ALA A 65 -5.70 -5.46 -2.35
CA ALA A 65 -5.99 -5.40 -0.91
C ALA A 65 -5.74 -4.00 -0.34
N LEU A 66 -4.61 -3.36 -0.67
CA LEU A 66 -4.29 -2.00 -0.23
C LEU A 66 -5.27 -0.97 -0.76
N LEU A 67 -5.68 -1.07 -2.03
CA LEU A 67 -6.71 -0.20 -2.61
C LEU A 67 -8.06 -0.38 -1.90
N GLY A 68 -8.47 -1.62 -1.64
CA GLY A 68 -9.68 -1.92 -0.88
C GLY A 68 -9.64 -1.32 0.53
N MET A 69 -8.50 -1.43 1.21
CA MET A 69 -8.29 -0.83 2.54
C MET A 69 -8.31 0.69 2.50
N LEU A 70 -7.72 1.32 1.47
CA LEU A 70 -7.77 2.77 1.28
C LEU A 70 -9.21 3.26 1.09
N VAL A 71 -9.99 2.59 0.25
CA VAL A 71 -11.41 2.90 0.05
C VAL A 71 -12.20 2.76 1.35
N ALA A 72 -11.97 1.67 2.10
CA ALA A 72 -12.60 1.45 3.40
C ALA A 72 -12.20 2.53 4.42
N PHE A 73 -10.93 2.92 4.45
CA PHE A 73 -10.41 3.98 5.30
C PHE A 73 -11.11 5.32 5.04
N VAL A 74 -11.19 5.73 3.77
CA VAL A 74 -11.89 6.97 3.37
C VAL A 74 -13.39 6.89 3.70
N ARG A 75 -14.02 5.74 3.44
CA ARG A 75 -15.44 5.52 3.76
C ARG A 75 -15.71 5.64 5.26
N ASN A 76 -14.83 5.11 6.10
CA ASN A 76 -14.98 5.21 7.56
C ASN A 76 -14.88 6.67 8.04
N ILE A 77 -13.95 7.46 7.50
CA ILE A 77 -13.85 8.90 7.80
C ILE A 77 -15.15 9.61 7.41
N ARG A 78 -15.69 9.33 6.22
CA ARG A 78 -16.93 9.95 5.75
C ARG A 78 -18.15 9.61 6.60
N LYS A 79 -18.21 8.36 7.10
CA LYS A 79 -19.33 7.90 7.94
C LYS A 79 -19.20 8.37 9.39
N GLY A 80 -18.00 8.53 9.90
CA GLY A 80 -17.73 8.88 11.29
C GLY A 80 -18.17 10.27 11.70
N GLY A 81 -18.44 11.20 10.76
CA GLY A 81 -19.07 12.52 10.97
C GLY A 81 -18.36 13.51 11.90
N ARG A 82 -17.52 13.05 12.81
CA ARG A 82 -16.94 13.80 13.93
C ARG A 82 -15.43 14.01 13.90
N GLY A 83 -14.75 13.67 12.81
CA GLY A 83 -13.31 13.90 12.74
C GLY A 83 -12.54 12.91 11.87
N LEU A 84 -11.23 13.11 11.80
CA LEU A 84 -10.33 12.27 11.01
C LEU A 84 -9.96 10.95 11.71
N PHE A 85 -10.02 10.94 13.04
CA PHE A 85 -9.59 9.82 13.85
C PHE A 85 -10.77 8.90 14.16
N VAL A 86 -10.84 7.78 13.45
CA VAL A 86 -11.92 6.79 13.57
C VAL A 86 -11.31 5.46 14.01
N ARG A 87 -11.81 4.90 15.12
CA ARG A 87 -11.31 3.63 15.70
C ARG A 87 -11.23 2.49 14.71
N GLY A 88 -12.20 2.39 13.79
CA GLY A 88 -12.20 1.39 12.71
C GLY A 88 -10.99 1.47 11.77
N ASN A 89 -10.42 2.66 11.61
CA ASN A 89 -9.26 2.88 10.75
C ASN A 89 -7.94 2.43 11.39
N VAL A 90 -7.85 2.41 12.72
CA VAL A 90 -6.68 1.83 13.43
C VAL A 90 -6.49 0.39 13.00
N ARG A 91 -7.57 -0.40 12.98
CA ARG A 91 -7.53 -1.80 12.57
C ARG A 91 -7.13 -1.96 11.10
N LEU A 92 -7.64 -1.11 10.21
CA LEU A 92 -7.27 -1.13 8.79
C LEU A 92 -5.79 -0.84 8.58
N LEU A 93 -5.22 0.14 9.31
CA LEU A 93 -3.79 0.44 9.24
C LEU A 93 -2.92 -0.75 9.68
N TRP A 94 -3.29 -1.44 10.76
CA TRP A 94 -2.59 -2.66 11.17
C TRP A 94 -2.67 -3.77 10.13
N TRP A 95 -3.84 -3.98 9.54
CA TRP A 95 -4.00 -4.97 8.47
C TRP A 95 -3.29 -4.58 7.16
N ALA A 96 -3.06 -3.30 6.90
CA ALA A 96 -2.35 -2.84 5.73
C ALA A 96 -0.85 -3.16 5.75
N ILE A 97 -0.27 -3.42 6.92
CA ILE A 97 1.15 -3.74 7.07
C ILE A 97 1.51 -5.01 6.27
N LEU A 98 0.70 -6.06 6.40
CA LEU A 98 0.97 -7.34 5.74
C LEU A 98 1.00 -7.23 4.20
N PRO A 99 -0.05 -6.74 3.53
CA PRO A 99 -0.01 -6.61 2.08
C PRO A 99 1.03 -5.59 1.60
N SER A 100 1.37 -4.56 2.39
CA SER A 100 2.47 -3.66 2.05
C SER A 100 3.82 -4.34 2.10
N ALA A 101 4.08 -5.17 3.12
CA ALA A 101 5.30 -5.95 3.23
C ALA A 101 5.42 -6.95 2.08
N VAL A 102 4.34 -7.67 1.76
CA VAL A 102 4.31 -8.63 0.65
C VAL A 102 4.53 -7.91 -0.68
N TYR A 103 3.87 -6.78 -0.91
CA TYR A 103 4.06 -5.98 -2.12
C TYR A 103 5.51 -5.52 -2.28
N SER A 104 6.09 -4.93 -1.24
CA SER A 104 7.45 -4.43 -1.24
C SER A 104 8.45 -5.55 -1.50
N PHE A 105 8.32 -6.68 -0.79
CA PHE A 105 9.14 -7.86 -0.98
C PHE A 105 9.04 -8.41 -2.42
N CYS A 106 7.83 -8.54 -2.96
CA CYS A 106 7.64 -8.99 -4.34
C CYS A 106 8.27 -8.00 -5.34
N ASN A 107 8.17 -6.70 -5.08
CA ASN A 107 8.75 -5.67 -5.94
C ASN A 107 10.29 -5.72 -5.94
N THR A 108 10.91 -5.87 -4.78
CA THR A 108 12.38 -6.06 -4.65
C THR A 108 12.84 -7.32 -5.36
N ASN A 109 12.06 -8.39 -5.31
CA ASN A 109 12.40 -9.68 -5.87
C ASN A 109 11.91 -9.91 -7.32
N LEU A 110 11.35 -8.89 -7.98
CA LEU A 110 11.03 -8.97 -9.42
C LEU A 110 12.26 -9.31 -10.26
N VAL A 111 13.45 -8.93 -9.81
CA VAL A 111 14.74 -9.22 -10.47
C VAL A 111 15.02 -10.72 -10.54
N ILE A 112 14.47 -11.54 -9.62
CA ILE A 112 14.57 -13.00 -9.69
C ILE A 112 13.94 -13.53 -10.98
N ILE A 113 12.92 -12.83 -11.48
CA ILE A 113 12.25 -13.15 -12.74
C ILE A 113 13.19 -12.98 -13.93
N SER A 114 14.20 -12.10 -13.83
CA SER A 114 15.22 -11.87 -14.86
C SER A 114 16.49 -12.75 -14.71
N GLY A 115 16.41 -13.83 -13.93
CA GLY A 115 17.49 -14.82 -13.82
C GLY A 115 18.45 -14.62 -12.67
N VAL A 116 18.29 -13.60 -11.85
CA VAL A 116 19.06 -13.43 -10.59
C VAL A 116 18.49 -14.38 -9.54
N ARG A 117 19.30 -15.34 -9.10
CA ARG A 117 18.84 -16.45 -8.24
C ARG A 117 18.91 -16.16 -6.73
N HIS A 118 18.98 -14.91 -6.31
CA HIS A 118 19.11 -14.57 -4.91
C HIS A 118 17.91 -13.78 -4.42
N TRP A 119 17.25 -14.30 -3.38
CA TRP A 119 16.24 -13.55 -2.65
C TRP A 119 16.89 -12.39 -1.90
N ALA A 120 16.29 -11.23 -1.98
CA ALA A 120 16.77 -10.04 -1.29
C ALA A 120 15.66 -9.40 -0.46
N ILE A 121 16.04 -8.84 0.67
CA ILE A 121 15.23 -7.90 1.44
C ILE A 121 15.95 -6.57 1.37
N SER A 122 15.31 -5.58 0.78
CA SER A 122 15.90 -4.25 0.70
C SER A 122 15.68 -3.46 1.99
N THR A 123 16.54 -2.50 2.26
CA THR A 123 16.32 -1.53 3.34
C THR A 123 14.98 -0.80 3.15
N GLY A 124 14.58 -0.56 1.90
CA GLY A 124 13.28 0.02 1.57
C GLY A 124 12.10 -0.81 2.04
N ASP A 125 12.18 -2.15 1.95
CA ASP A 125 11.12 -3.05 2.42
C ASP A 125 10.92 -2.92 3.94
N VAL A 126 12.02 -2.85 4.68
CA VAL A 126 12.00 -2.66 6.14
C VAL A 126 11.46 -1.29 6.50
N LEU A 127 11.92 -0.24 5.81
CA LEU A 127 11.48 1.14 6.06
C LEU A 127 9.98 1.33 5.79
N VAL A 128 9.43 0.73 4.75
CA VAL A 128 7.98 0.78 4.46
C VAL A 128 7.17 0.19 5.61
N VAL A 129 7.57 -0.98 6.11
CA VAL A 129 6.91 -1.63 7.25
C VAL A 129 7.00 -0.77 8.51
N LEU A 130 8.19 -0.26 8.83
CA LEU A 130 8.39 0.60 10.01
C LEU A 130 7.58 1.90 9.90
N ALA A 131 7.55 2.54 8.74
CA ALA A 131 6.77 3.74 8.52
C ALA A 131 5.27 3.49 8.73
N LEU A 132 4.74 2.37 8.23
CA LEU A 132 3.33 2.01 8.45
C LEU A 132 3.02 1.71 9.92
N VAL A 133 3.92 1.03 10.63
CA VAL A 133 3.78 0.81 12.08
C VAL A 133 3.74 2.15 12.81
N CYS A 134 4.64 3.07 12.52
CA CYS A 134 4.64 4.41 13.10
C CYS A 134 3.33 5.16 12.82
N VAL A 135 2.86 5.14 11.58
CA VAL A 135 1.58 5.77 11.19
C VAL A 135 0.41 5.14 11.97
N ALA A 136 0.37 3.81 12.08
CA ALA A 136 -0.68 3.11 12.83
C ALA A 136 -0.69 3.50 14.31
N LEU A 137 0.50 3.61 14.94
CA LEU A 137 0.65 4.03 16.33
C LEU A 137 0.23 5.48 16.54
N ILE A 138 0.67 6.41 15.69
CA ILE A 138 0.30 7.83 15.74
C ILE A 138 -1.21 7.98 15.55
N TYR A 139 -1.77 7.27 14.59
CA TYR A 139 -3.21 7.33 14.34
C TYR A 139 -4.02 6.77 15.51
N ARG A 140 -3.57 5.65 16.11
CA ARG A 140 -4.18 5.10 17.33
C ARG A 140 -4.17 6.12 18.45
N ARG A 141 -3.03 6.78 18.68
CA ARG A 141 -2.93 7.82 19.72
C ARG A 141 -3.87 9.00 19.45
N GLY A 142 -3.99 9.41 18.19
CA GLY A 142 -4.95 10.44 17.79
C GLY A 142 -6.41 10.06 18.07
N VAL A 143 -6.78 8.79 17.90
CA VAL A 143 -8.11 8.29 18.28
C VAL A 143 -8.33 8.35 19.77
N GLU A 144 -7.37 7.87 20.56
CA GLU A 144 -7.44 7.91 22.03
C GLU A 144 -7.63 9.35 22.53
N MET A 145 -6.83 10.30 22.03
CA MET A 145 -6.96 11.72 22.41
C MET A 145 -8.29 12.34 21.99
N ALA A 146 -8.85 11.95 20.85
CA ALA A 146 -10.13 12.43 20.38
C ALA A 146 -11.28 11.90 21.26
N GLU A 147 -11.21 10.64 21.69
CA GLU A 147 -12.18 10.02 22.59
C GLU A 147 -12.11 10.64 23.99
N ASP A 148 -10.90 10.88 24.52
CA ASP A 148 -10.70 11.52 25.83
C ASP A 148 -11.20 12.99 25.84
N GLY A 149 -11.05 13.70 24.73
CA GLY A 149 -11.55 15.08 24.58
C GLY A 149 -13.08 15.18 24.55
N GLU A 150 -13.78 14.14 24.08
CA GLU A 150 -15.26 14.09 24.10
C GLU A 150 -15.81 13.78 25.49
N LEU A 151 -15.01 13.16 26.38
CA LEU A 151 -15.40 12.84 27.76
C LEU A 151 -15.21 14.03 28.72
N THR A 152 -14.50 15.08 28.28
CA THR A 152 -14.16 16.24 29.10
C THR A 152 -15.11 17.45 28.92
N ILE A 153 -16.15 17.31 28.11
CA ILE A 153 -17.22 18.29 27.87
C ILE A 153 -18.52 17.78 28.46
#